data_c52f6de1de028567e5f35ef24c0ec312
#
_entry.id   c52f6de1de028567e5f35ef24c0ec312
#
_cell.length_a   1.000
_cell.length_b   1.000
_cell.length_c   1.000
_cell.angle_alpha   90.00
_cell.angle_beta   90.00
_cell.angle_gamma   90.00
#
_symmetry.space_group_name_H-M   'P 1'
#
loop_
_entity.id
_entity.type
_entity.pdbx_description
1 polymer ?
#
loop_
_entity_poly.entity_id
_entity_poly.type
_entity_poly.pdbx_seq_one_letter_code
_entity_poly.pdbx_strand_id
1 'polypeptide(L)'
;MFGKVFAGVAAAGVMAAVLTTGAMAAPAGTASASPATQHRATAKDVFGGVVTAVSETQLTIKNSRGTSKTFLRTDKTIVVEGRKDKVAWSEIEINSHVRVRYEERDGKLYAKRVHIGRARLAGKVESVSGNVITVRTRDGKEVRISVNGDTKYFELTGKKDRKAGALSDIHAGMRLITAGNYDASHNFDAALVAYRNR
;
A
#
# COMPACT_ATOMS: atom_id res chain seq x y z
N MET A 1 24.03 -3.37 46.05
CA MET A 1 23.06 -3.01 47.10
C MET A 1 21.65 -3.18 46.58
N PHE A 2 20.94 -4.12 47.26
CA PHE A 2 19.49 -4.34 47.34
C PHE A 2 18.68 -4.33 46.00
N GLY A 3 18.10 -5.41 45.50
CA GLY A 3 17.44 -6.56 46.18
C GLY A 3 15.97 -6.27 46.45
N LYS A 4 15.04 -6.81 45.61
CA LYS A 4 13.77 -7.31 46.13
C LYS A 4 13.06 -8.22 45.12
N VAL A 5 13.06 -9.47 45.47
CA VAL A 5 12.22 -10.58 45.00
C VAL A 5 10.87 -10.46 45.71
N PHE A 6 9.77 -10.69 45.02
CA PHE A 6 8.51 -11.11 45.63
C PHE A 6 7.95 -12.32 44.91
N ALA A 7 7.95 -13.42 45.65
CA ALA A 7 7.27 -14.68 45.37
C ALA A 7 5.94 -14.72 46.15
N GLY A 8 5.05 -15.61 45.72
CA GLY A 8 3.92 -16.10 46.51
C GLY A 8 2.57 -15.74 45.83
N VAL A 9 1.53 -16.56 45.75
CA VAL A 9 1.11 -17.72 46.52
C VAL A 9 0.13 -18.53 45.66
N ALA A 10 0.21 -19.84 45.74
CA ALA A 10 -0.74 -20.85 45.27
C ALA A 10 -2.00 -20.84 46.14
N ALA A 11 -3.16 -21.13 45.58
CA ALA A 11 -4.34 -21.62 46.29
C ALA A 11 -5.00 -22.77 45.51
N ALA A 12 -4.89 -23.92 46.04
CA ALA A 12 -5.64 -25.12 45.65
C ALA A 12 -7.04 -25.08 46.26
N GLY A 13 -8.04 -25.48 45.50
CA GLY A 13 -9.41 -25.71 45.95
C GLY A 13 -9.93 -27.02 45.36
N VAL A 14 -10.11 -27.99 46.23
CA VAL A 14 -10.57 -29.36 46.01
C VAL A 14 -12.09 -29.42 46.28
N MET A 15 -12.74 -30.46 45.72
CA MET A 15 -14.09 -31.04 45.96
C MET A 15 -15.21 -30.54 45.04
N ALA A 16 -16.11 -31.38 44.53
CA ALA A 16 -16.54 -32.75 44.89
C ALA A 16 -17.20 -33.42 43.67
N ALA A 17 -17.13 -34.73 43.60
CA ALA A 17 -17.80 -35.59 42.67
C ALA A 17 -19.30 -35.75 43.00
N VAL A 18 -20.15 -35.73 41.97
CA VAL A 18 -21.49 -36.34 42.02
C VAL A 18 -21.63 -37.22 40.77
N LEU A 19 -21.70 -38.52 41.02
CA LEU A 19 -22.08 -39.56 40.07
C LEU A 19 -23.61 -39.57 39.95
N THR A 20 -24.15 -39.37 38.76
CA THR A 20 -25.49 -39.83 38.37
C THR A 20 -25.40 -40.55 37.01
N THR A 21 -25.55 -41.85 37.07
CA THR A 21 -25.78 -42.72 35.94
C THR A 21 -27.13 -42.46 35.33
N GLY A 22 -27.15 -42.15 34.04
CA GLY A 22 -28.35 -42.04 33.21
C GLY A 22 -27.99 -42.36 31.76
N ALA A 23 -28.09 -43.63 31.40
CA ALA A 23 -27.96 -44.05 30.01
C ALA A 23 -29.23 -43.65 29.23
N MET A 24 -29.10 -42.80 28.23
CA MET A 24 -30.05 -42.70 27.12
C MET A 24 -29.26 -42.51 25.83
N ALA A 25 -29.41 -43.48 24.95
CA ALA A 25 -28.92 -43.47 23.60
C ALA A 25 -29.58 -42.33 22.81
N ALA A 26 -28.75 -41.42 22.26
CA ALA A 26 -29.18 -40.46 21.29
C ALA A 26 -28.62 -40.85 19.91
N PRO A 27 -29.42 -40.70 18.83
CA PRO A 27 -29.04 -41.13 17.48
C PRO A 27 -27.89 -40.30 16.95
N ALA A 28 -27.00 -40.96 16.22
CA ALA A 28 -25.90 -40.36 15.48
C ALA A 28 -26.46 -39.34 14.46
N GLY A 29 -26.40 -38.06 14.86
CA GLY A 29 -26.58 -36.96 13.94
C GLY A 29 -25.37 -36.87 13.04
N THR A 30 -25.52 -37.21 11.77
CA THR A 30 -24.56 -36.94 10.71
C THR A 30 -24.29 -35.44 10.68
N ALA A 31 -23.14 -35.00 11.18
CA ALA A 31 -22.66 -33.64 10.99
C ALA A 31 -22.44 -33.42 9.49
N SER A 32 -23.40 -32.79 8.87
CA SER A 32 -23.28 -32.31 7.50
C SER A 32 -22.21 -31.25 7.48
N ALA A 33 -21.02 -31.62 7.00
CA ALA A 33 -19.95 -30.66 6.75
C ALA A 33 -20.46 -29.63 5.71
N SER A 34 -20.76 -28.44 6.17
CA SER A 34 -21.04 -27.31 5.27
C SER A 34 -19.89 -27.15 4.29
N PRO A 35 -20.18 -27.15 2.98
CA PRO A 35 -19.11 -26.91 2.00
C PRO A 35 -18.50 -25.53 2.26
N ALA A 36 -17.19 -25.51 2.47
CA ALA A 36 -16.42 -24.28 2.54
C ALA A 36 -16.74 -23.45 1.30
N THR A 37 -17.42 -22.33 1.50
CA THR A 37 -17.81 -21.41 0.44
C THR A 37 -16.52 -20.86 -0.17
N GLN A 38 -16.12 -21.43 -1.30
CA GLN A 38 -15.03 -20.87 -2.10
C GLN A 38 -15.47 -19.49 -2.55
N HIS A 39 -14.99 -18.46 -1.86
CA HIS A 39 -15.20 -17.08 -2.27
C HIS A 39 -14.54 -16.86 -3.63
N ARG A 40 -15.34 -16.88 -4.67
CA ARG A 40 -14.95 -16.48 -6.02
C ARG A 40 -14.58 -15.00 -5.92
N ALA A 41 -13.28 -14.68 -6.14
CA ALA A 41 -12.77 -13.32 -6.08
C ALA A 41 -13.60 -12.41 -6.99
N THR A 42 -14.46 -11.59 -6.40
CA THR A 42 -15.24 -10.57 -7.09
C THR A 42 -14.39 -9.30 -7.21
N ALA A 43 -14.79 -8.38 -8.08
CA ALA A 43 -14.10 -7.09 -8.31
C ALA A 43 -13.96 -6.21 -7.04
N LYS A 44 -14.51 -6.63 -5.91
CA LYS A 44 -14.41 -5.98 -4.60
C LYS A 44 -13.09 -6.25 -3.86
N ASP A 45 -12.32 -7.24 -4.30
CA ASP A 45 -11.09 -7.68 -3.62
C ASP A 45 -9.85 -6.89 -4.06
N VAL A 46 -10.02 -5.58 -4.23
CA VAL A 46 -8.92 -4.67 -4.58
C VAL A 46 -8.90 -3.51 -3.59
N PHE A 47 -7.75 -3.27 -2.99
CA PHE A 47 -7.53 -2.14 -2.10
C PHE A 47 -6.31 -1.34 -2.59
N GLY A 48 -6.43 -0.03 -2.64
CA GLY A 48 -5.34 0.86 -3.08
C GLY A 48 -5.08 1.94 -2.05
N GLY A 49 -3.82 2.32 -1.93
CA GLY A 49 -3.40 3.35 -0.99
C GLY A 49 -1.89 3.52 -0.96
N VAL A 50 -1.42 4.14 0.09
CA VAL A 50 0.00 4.37 0.37
C VAL A 50 0.48 3.34 1.39
N VAL A 51 1.66 2.80 1.19
CA VAL A 51 2.32 1.87 2.11
C VAL A 51 2.71 2.64 3.37
N THR A 52 2.23 2.18 4.52
CA THR A 52 2.58 2.75 5.84
C THR A 52 3.52 1.85 6.63
N ALA A 53 3.50 0.56 6.34
CA ALA A 53 4.46 -0.39 6.90
C ALA A 53 4.62 -1.58 5.95
N VAL A 54 5.83 -2.13 5.87
CA VAL A 54 6.15 -3.34 5.13
C VAL A 54 7.15 -4.17 5.92
N SER A 55 6.94 -5.47 5.95
CA SER A 55 7.85 -6.48 6.49
C SER A 55 7.98 -7.63 5.50
N GLU A 56 8.77 -8.63 5.81
CA GLU A 56 8.93 -9.82 4.94
C GLU A 56 7.62 -10.55 4.66
N THR A 57 6.67 -10.51 5.60
CA THR A 57 5.41 -11.28 5.55
C THR A 57 4.15 -10.44 5.47
N GLN A 58 4.24 -9.12 5.69
CA GLN A 58 3.06 -8.26 5.81
C GLN A 58 3.25 -6.91 5.12
N LEU A 59 2.16 -6.38 4.62
CA LEU A 59 2.07 -5.07 3.97
C LEU A 59 0.86 -4.31 4.52
N THR A 60 1.09 -3.18 5.17
CA THR A 60 0.03 -2.29 5.65
C THR A 60 -0.11 -1.09 4.74
N ILE A 61 -1.34 -0.84 4.30
CA ILE A 61 -1.68 0.21 3.35
C ILE A 61 -2.78 1.09 3.94
N LYS A 62 -2.64 2.40 3.78
CA LYS A 62 -3.65 3.39 4.14
C LYS A 62 -4.21 4.04 2.87
N ASN A 63 -5.53 4.02 2.71
CA ASN A 63 -6.19 4.67 1.58
C ASN A 63 -6.42 6.17 1.82
N SER A 64 -6.88 6.89 0.80
CA SER A 64 -7.17 8.34 0.87
C SER A 64 -8.30 8.70 1.85
N ARG A 65 -9.11 7.73 2.27
CA ARG A 65 -10.18 7.91 3.27
C ARG A 65 -9.70 7.67 4.70
N GLY A 66 -8.40 7.40 4.88
CA GLY A 66 -7.81 7.12 6.19
C GLY A 66 -7.93 5.66 6.65
N THR A 67 -8.60 4.79 5.90
CA THR A 67 -8.73 3.36 6.25
C THR A 67 -7.41 2.64 6.02
N SER A 68 -6.93 1.90 7.03
CA SER A 68 -5.75 1.05 6.92
C SER A 68 -6.16 -0.42 6.84
N LYS A 69 -5.46 -1.19 6.00
CA LYS A 69 -5.57 -2.65 5.91
C LYS A 69 -4.20 -3.28 5.87
N THR A 70 -4.05 -4.41 6.57
CA THR A 70 -2.83 -5.22 6.55
C THR A 70 -3.07 -6.48 5.74
N PHE A 71 -2.17 -6.75 4.80
CA PHE A 71 -2.21 -7.89 3.89
C PHE A 71 -1.05 -8.83 4.19
N LEU A 72 -1.34 -10.11 4.25
CA LEU A 72 -0.34 -11.15 4.44
C LEU A 72 0.25 -11.56 3.08
N ARG A 73 1.57 -11.67 3.02
CA ARG A 73 2.29 -12.26 1.91
C ARG A 73 2.15 -13.78 1.93
N THR A 74 2.08 -14.40 0.77
CA THR A 74 2.20 -15.84 0.56
C THR A 74 3.23 -16.12 -0.52
N ASP A 75 3.68 -17.36 -0.65
CA ASP A 75 4.61 -17.77 -1.72
C ASP A 75 4.04 -17.54 -3.14
N LYS A 76 2.71 -17.41 -3.24
CA LYS A 76 2.01 -17.12 -4.50
C LYS A 76 1.77 -15.63 -4.74
N THR A 77 2.18 -14.77 -3.81
CA THR A 77 2.05 -13.31 -3.96
C THR A 77 2.97 -12.81 -5.07
N ILE A 78 2.42 -12.11 -6.03
CA ILE A 78 3.15 -11.52 -7.15
C ILE A 78 3.22 -10.01 -6.93
N VAL A 79 4.41 -9.44 -6.99
CA VAL A 79 4.62 -7.99 -7.01
C VAL A 79 4.94 -7.58 -8.44
N VAL A 80 4.32 -6.51 -8.91
CA VAL A 80 4.57 -5.93 -10.24
C VAL A 80 4.73 -4.42 -10.14
N GLU A 81 5.67 -3.88 -10.88
CA GLU A 81 5.84 -2.45 -11.09
C GLU A 81 5.44 -2.08 -12.52
N GLY A 82 4.86 -0.88 -12.68
CA GLY A 82 4.44 -0.43 -14.00
C GLY A 82 3.38 -1.34 -14.64
N ARG A 83 3.59 -1.74 -15.90
CA ARG A 83 2.59 -2.52 -16.64
C ARG A 83 2.75 -4.02 -16.50
N LYS A 84 3.96 -4.55 -16.40
CA LYS A 84 4.21 -6.00 -16.47
C LYS A 84 5.44 -6.49 -15.69
N ASP A 85 6.29 -5.61 -15.22
CA ASP A 85 7.58 -6.00 -14.66
C ASP A 85 7.37 -6.64 -13.28
N LYS A 86 7.68 -7.93 -13.16
CA LYS A 86 7.69 -8.62 -11.88
C LYS A 86 8.93 -8.17 -11.12
N VAL A 87 8.72 -7.74 -9.89
CA VAL A 87 9.77 -7.28 -9.00
C VAL A 87 9.73 -8.06 -7.68
N ALA A 88 10.78 -7.95 -6.90
CA ALA A 88 10.86 -8.58 -5.59
C ALA A 88 9.90 -7.89 -4.60
N TRP A 89 9.52 -8.61 -3.53
CA TRP A 89 8.73 -8.03 -2.44
C TRP A 89 9.48 -6.91 -1.72
N SER A 90 10.80 -6.99 -1.66
CA SER A 90 11.69 -5.97 -1.08
C SER A 90 11.66 -4.62 -1.79
N GLU A 91 11.17 -4.58 -3.04
CA GLU A 91 11.01 -3.34 -3.80
C GLU A 91 9.78 -2.52 -3.36
N ILE A 92 8.99 -3.05 -2.42
CA ILE A 92 7.87 -2.30 -1.85
C ILE A 92 8.41 -1.37 -0.78
N GLU A 93 8.40 -0.08 -1.04
CA GLU A 93 8.90 0.95 -0.13
C GLU A 93 7.75 1.61 0.66
N ILE A 94 8.06 2.09 1.87
CA ILE A 94 7.15 2.97 2.63
C ILE A 94 6.90 4.24 1.80
N ASN A 95 5.67 4.78 1.88
CA ASN A 95 5.16 5.90 1.10
C ASN A 95 4.95 5.61 -0.40
N SER A 96 5.29 4.42 -0.91
CA SER A 96 4.93 4.05 -2.29
C SER A 96 3.42 3.87 -2.45
N HIS A 97 2.91 4.24 -3.63
CA HIS A 97 1.51 4.00 -3.97
C HIS A 97 1.33 2.58 -4.50
N VAL A 98 0.46 1.80 -3.85
CA VAL A 98 0.21 0.41 -4.26
C VAL A 98 -1.27 0.14 -4.44
N ARG A 99 -1.55 -0.85 -5.28
CA ARG A 99 -2.87 -1.47 -5.40
C ARG A 99 -2.72 -2.96 -5.18
N VAL A 100 -3.42 -3.48 -4.17
CA VAL A 100 -3.38 -4.88 -3.79
C VAL A 100 -4.67 -5.57 -4.22
N ARG A 101 -4.54 -6.62 -5.03
CA ARG A 101 -5.60 -7.62 -5.19
C ARG A 101 -5.39 -8.67 -4.11
N TYR A 102 -6.41 -8.94 -3.34
CA TYR A 102 -6.34 -9.83 -2.20
C TYR A 102 -7.51 -10.80 -2.17
N GLU A 103 -7.42 -11.78 -1.32
CA GLU A 103 -8.56 -12.61 -0.89
C GLU A 103 -8.63 -12.60 0.63
N GLU A 104 -9.83 -12.74 1.15
CA GLU A 104 -10.09 -12.90 2.58
C GLU A 104 -10.36 -14.36 2.88
N ARG A 105 -9.64 -14.89 3.87
CA ARG A 105 -9.84 -16.23 4.42
C ARG A 105 -9.68 -16.13 5.94
N ASP A 106 -10.64 -16.68 6.67
CA ASP A 106 -10.63 -16.73 8.14
C ASP A 106 -10.36 -15.35 8.78
N GLY A 107 -10.98 -14.31 8.22
CA GLY A 107 -10.82 -12.93 8.67
C GLY A 107 -9.44 -12.31 8.39
N LYS A 108 -8.56 -12.99 7.64
CA LYS A 108 -7.24 -12.49 7.23
C LYS A 108 -7.22 -12.15 5.75
N LEU A 109 -6.49 -11.08 5.40
CA LEU A 109 -6.37 -10.61 4.03
C LEU A 109 -5.04 -11.10 3.44
N TYR A 110 -5.11 -11.92 2.39
CA TYR A 110 -3.94 -12.47 1.71
C TYR A 110 -3.71 -11.76 0.38
N ALA A 111 -2.54 -11.16 0.21
CA ALA A 111 -2.16 -10.49 -1.02
C ALA A 111 -1.92 -11.51 -2.13
N LYS A 112 -2.70 -11.42 -3.23
CA LYS A 112 -2.46 -12.20 -4.46
C LYS A 112 -1.54 -11.47 -5.43
N ARG A 113 -1.78 -10.18 -5.60
CA ARG A 113 -0.95 -9.33 -6.45
C ARG A 113 -0.85 -7.94 -5.86
N VAL A 114 0.36 -7.47 -5.70
CA VAL A 114 0.68 -6.09 -5.34
C VAL A 114 1.17 -5.39 -6.60
N HIS A 115 0.52 -4.32 -6.98
CA HIS A 115 0.93 -3.47 -8.08
C HIS A 115 1.51 -2.18 -7.49
N ILE A 116 2.81 -1.97 -7.66
CA ILE A 116 3.48 -0.73 -7.28
C ILE A 116 3.16 0.29 -8.38
N GLY A 117 2.45 1.34 -8.01
CA GLY A 117 2.12 2.47 -8.87
C GLY A 117 2.99 3.66 -8.55
N ARG A 118 2.99 4.64 -9.45
CA ARG A 118 3.60 5.93 -9.19
C ARG A 118 2.54 6.92 -8.69
N ALA A 119 2.89 7.69 -7.67
CA ALA A 119 2.10 8.84 -7.26
C ALA A 119 1.98 9.83 -8.43
N ARG A 120 0.87 10.55 -8.50
CA ARG A 120 0.70 11.64 -9.47
C ARG A 120 0.52 12.94 -8.74
N LEU A 121 1.28 13.92 -9.17
CA LEU A 121 1.19 15.28 -8.68
C LEU A 121 0.90 16.21 -9.87
N ALA A 122 0.02 17.16 -9.67
CA ALA A 122 -0.26 18.21 -10.66
C ALA A 122 -0.22 19.56 -9.98
N GLY A 123 0.40 20.54 -10.64
CA GLY A 123 0.52 21.89 -10.09
C GLY A 123 0.94 22.91 -11.13
N LYS A 124 1.07 24.15 -10.68
CA LYS A 124 1.67 25.24 -11.42
C LYS A 124 3.12 25.42 -10.98
N VAL A 125 4.03 25.49 -11.92
CA VAL A 125 5.47 25.70 -11.64
C VAL A 125 5.65 27.10 -11.05
N GLU A 126 6.30 27.18 -9.90
CA GLU A 126 6.69 28.44 -9.26
C GLU A 126 8.15 28.79 -9.59
N SER A 127 9.02 27.79 -9.50
CA SER A 127 10.44 27.97 -9.81
C SER A 127 11.08 26.67 -10.28
N VAL A 128 12.20 26.78 -10.98
CA VAL A 128 13.10 25.68 -11.34
C VAL A 128 14.50 26.10 -10.90
N SER A 129 15.14 25.29 -10.09
CA SER A 129 16.48 25.55 -9.58
C SER A 129 17.30 24.25 -9.59
N GLY A 130 18.31 24.18 -10.47
CA GLY A 130 19.08 22.96 -10.67
C GLY A 130 18.15 21.78 -10.99
N ASN A 131 18.21 20.74 -10.19
CA ASN A 131 17.42 19.52 -10.35
C ASN A 131 16.13 19.51 -9.51
N VAL A 132 15.65 20.68 -9.07
CA VAL A 132 14.42 20.80 -8.27
C VAL A 132 13.42 21.71 -8.96
N ILE A 133 12.20 21.22 -9.15
CA ILE A 133 11.06 21.99 -9.65
C ILE A 133 10.12 22.22 -8.47
N THR A 134 9.87 23.47 -8.11
CA THR A 134 8.89 23.83 -7.09
C THR A 134 7.54 24.08 -7.76
N VAL A 135 6.51 23.39 -7.30
CA VAL A 135 5.15 23.52 -7.84
C VAL A 135 4.16 23.85 -6.73
N ARG A 136 3.17 24.68 -7.07
CA ARG A 136 1.99 24.89 -6.24
C ARG A 136 0.85 24.04 -6.74
N THR A 137 0.38 23.15 -5.88
CA THR A 137 -0.75 22.25 -6.16
C THR A 137 -2.07 23.01 -6.14
N ARG A 138 -3.16 22.35 -6.58
CA ARG A 138 -4.49 22.99 -6.62
C ARG A 138 -5.04 23.35 -5.24
N ASP A 139 -4.64 22.63 -4.21
CA ASP A 139 -4.97 22.87 -2.79
C ASP A 139 -4.06 23.90 -2.11
N GLY A 140 -3.21 24.59 -2.92
CA GLY A 140 -2.35 25.69 -2.47
C GLY A 140 -1.04 25.24 -1.82
N LYS A 141 -0.78 23.94 -1.73
CA LYS A 141 0.46 23.43 -1.14
C LYS A 141 1.62 23.57 -2.10
N GLU A 142 2.76 23.97 -1.56
CA GLU A 142 4.03 23.94 -2.26
C GLU A 142 4.66 22.55 -2.13
N VAL A 143 5.09 21.99 -3.26
CA VAL A 143 5.76 20.69 -3.31
C VAL A 143 7.04 20.82 -4.13
N ARG A 144 8.12 20.31 -3.57
CA ARG A 144 9.42 20.21 -4.25
C ARG A 144 9.50 18.88 -4.98
N ILE A 145 9.80 18.94 -6.26
CA ILE A 145 9.95 17.80 -7.15
C ILE A 145 11.41 17.67 -7.51
N SER A 146 12.05 16.60 -7.05
CA SER A 146 13.40 16.24 -7.45
C SER A 146 13.36 15.53 -8.80
N VAL A 147 14.26 15.89 -9.69
CA VAL A 147 14.46 15.27 -11.00
C VAL A 147 15.90 14.82 -11.15
N ASN A 148 16.12 13.76 -11.93
CA ASN A 148 17.45 13.19 -12.16
C ASN A 148 17.63 12.79 -13.63
N GLY A 149 18.74 12.15 -13.97
CA GLY A 149 19.06 11.73 -15.34
C GLY A 149 18.07 10.72 -15.94
N ASP A 150 17.36 9.97 -15.09
CA ASP A 150 16.36 8.97 -15.51
C ASP A 150 14.95 9.57 -15.68
N THR A 151 14.75 10.82 -15.25
CA THR A 151 13.45 11.50 -15.37
C THR A 151 13.12 11.75 -16.84
N LYS A 152 11.94 11.29 -17.27
CA LYS A 152 11.44 11.49 -18.63
C LYS A 152 10.57 12.73 -18.72
N TYR A 153 10.84 13.59 -19.70
CA TYR A 153 10.11 14.85 -19.93
C TYR A 153 9.27 14.78 -21.18
N PHE A 154 8.04 15.33 -21.11
CA PHE A 154 7.13 15.40 -22.22
C PHE A 154 6.42 16.75 -22.26
N GLU A 155 6.41 17.38 -23.41
CA GLU A 155 5.55 18.52 -23.72
C GLU A 155 4.18 18.01 -24.20
N LEU A 156 3.10 18.50 -23.59
CA LEU A 156 1.72 18.17 -23.96
C LEU A 156 1.21 19.20 -24.98
N THR A 157 1.25 18.84 -26.26
CA THR A 157 0.84 19.72 -27.36
C THR A 157 -0.66 19.60 -27.69
N GLY A 158 -1.33 18.54 -27.22
CA GLY A 158 -2.75 18.29 -27.43
C GLY A 158 -3.37 17.42 -26.33
N LYS A 159 -4.60 16.94 -26.58
CA LYS A 159 -5.29 16.04 -25.62
C LYS A 159 -4.61 14.67 -25.50
N LYS A 160 -4.01 14.19 -26.59
CA LYS A 160 -3.32 12.89 -26.63
C LYS A 160 -1.90 12.98 -27.15
N ASP A 161 -1.52 14.14 -27.70
CA ASP A 161 -0.23 14.34 -28.35
C ASP A 161 0.79 14.83 -27.33
N ARG A 162 1.95 14.22 -27.37
CA ARG A 162 3.09 14.55 -26.53
C ARG A 162 4.37 14.48 -27.33
N LYS A 163 5.22 15.45 -27.14
CA LYS A 163 6.56 15.55 -27.71
C LYS A 163 7.59 15.29 -26.61
N ALA A 164 8.73 14.74 -26.94
CA ALA A 164 9.85 14.69 -26.00
C ALA A 164 10.26 16.12 -25.63
N GLY A 165 10.50 16.34 -24.35
CA GLY A 165 10.91 17.62 -23.79
C GLY A 165 12.15 17.49 -22.92
N ALA A 166 12.57 18.58 -22.31
CA ALA A 166 13.69 18.67 -21.41
C ALA A 166 13.35 19.50 -20.15
N LEU A 167 14.20 19.41 -19.13
CA LEU A 167 14.06 20.25 -17.93
C LEU A 167 14.19 21.75 -18.26
N SER A 168 15.06 22.10 -19.24
CA SER A 168 15.27 23.47 -19.71
C SER A 168 14.03 24.13 -20.29
N ASP A 169 13.04 23.33 -20.73
CA ASP A 169 11.81 23.85 -21.33
C ASP A 169 10.78 24.25 -20.26
N ILE A 170 11.03 23.89 -19.01
CA ILE A 170 10.10 24.10 -17.89
C ILE A 170 10.37 25.45 -17.22
N HIS A 171 9.38 26.33 -17.24
CA HIS A 171 9.48 27.69 -16.68
C HIS A 171 8.36 27.97 -15.68
N ALA A 172 8.60 28.95 -14.82
CA ALA A 172 7.59 29.43 -13.87
C ALA A 172 6.29 29.83 -14.62
N GLY A 173 5.16 29.50 -14.02
CA GLY A 173 3.83 29.75 -14.58
C GLY A 173 3.23 28.61 -15.39
N MET A 174 4.04 27.65 -15.88
CA MET A 174 3.57 26.49 -16.60
C MET A 174 2.73 25.54 -15.74
N ARG A 175 1.84 24.77 -16.38
CA ARG A 175 1.16 23.65 -15.72
C ARG A 175 1.96 22.38 -15.93
N LEU A 176 2.14 21.64 -14.83
CA LEU A 176 2.93 20.42 -14.77
C LEU A 176 2.09 19.28 -14.19
N ILE A 177 2.27 18.09 -14.76
CA ILE A 177 1.79 16.83 -14.21
C ILE A 177 3.01 15.91 -14.11
N THR A 178 3.25 15.36 -12.94
CA THR A 178 4.36 14.43 -12.72
C THR A 178 3.88 13.11 -12.17
N ALA A 179 4.64 12.06 -12.43
CA ALA A 179 4.48 10.74 -11.85
C ALA A 179 5.82 10.29 -11.25
N GLY A 180 5.78 9.83 -10.01
CA GLY A 180 6.96 9.46 -9.24
C GLY A 180 6.59 8.89 -7.88
N ASN A 181 7.50 8.95 -6.95
CA ASN A 181 7.31 8.47 -5.59
C ASN A 181 7.65 9.59 -4.60
N TYR A 182 7.10 9.51 -3.38
CA TYR A 182 7.55 10.35 -2.28
C TYR A 182 8.68 9.61 -1.55
N ASP A 183 9.77 10.32 -1.30
CA ASP A 183 10.84 9.81 -0.43
C ASP A 183 10.42 9.82 1.06
N ALA A 184 11.28 9.31 1.94
CA ALA A 184 11.05 9.30 3.38
C ALA A 184 10.89 10.70 3.99
N SER A 185 11.44 11.73 3.34
CA SER A 185 11.37 13.14 3.74
C SER A 185 10.19 13.90 3.11
N HIS A 186 9.29 13.18 2.43
CA HIS A 186 8.12 13.72 1.72
C HIS A 186 8.47 14.62 0.51
N ASN A 187 9.70 14.59 -0.01
CA ASN A 187 9.99 15.16 -1.32
C ASN A 187 9.47 14.22 -2.41
N PHE A 188 9.14 14.78 -3.56
CA PHE A 188 8.60 14.04 -4.67
C PHE A 188 9.68 13.74 -5.71
N ASP A 189 10.11 12.49 -5.84
CA ASP A 189 11.07 12.06 -6.86
C ASP A 189 10.34 11.72 -8.16
N ALA A 190 10.56 12.52 -9.20
CA ALA A 190 9.87 12.38 -10.46
C ALA A 190 10.54 11.39 -11.40
N ALA A 191 9.82 10.35 -11.78
CA ALA A 191 10.22 9.48 -12.88
C ALA A 191 9.74 9.99 -14.25
N LEU A 192 8.68 10.81 -14.25
CA LEU A 192 8.11 11.40 -15.46
C LEU A 192 7.56 12.78 -15.13
N VAL A 193 7.86 13.74 -15.98
CA VAL A 193 7.32 15.10 -15.93
C VAL A 193 6.67 15.42 -17.26
N ALA A 194 5.40 15.80 -17.24
CA ALA A 194 4.69 16.29 -18.40
C ALA A 194 4.24 17.73 -18.14
N TYR A 195 4.56 18.63 -19.05
CA TYR A 195 4.25 20.05 -18.93
C TYR A 195 3.49 20.55 -20.17
N ARG A 196 2.76 21.63 -19.99
CA ARG A 196 2.07 22.30 -21.08
C ARG A 196 2.54 23.75 -21.15
N ASN A 197 3.04 24.12 -22.30
CA ASN A 197 3.23 25.50 -22.67
C ASN A 197 1.84 26.12 -22.95
N ARG A 198 1.58 27.30 -22.43
CA ARG A 198 0.32 28.03 -22.70
C ARG A 198 0.43 28.81 -23.98
#